data_435920dbbe4ba802bb6281451fac4607
#
_entry.id   435920dbbe4ba802bb6281451fac4607
#
_cell.length_a   1.000
_cell.length_b   1.000
_cell.length_c   1.000
_cell.angle_alpha   90.00
_cell.angle_beta   90.00
_cell.angle_gamma   90.00
#
_symmetry.space_group_name_H-M   'P 1'
#
loop_
_entity.id
_entity.type
_entity.pdbx_description
1 polymer ?
#
loop_
_entity_poly.entity_id
_entity_poly.type
_entity_poly.pdbx_seq_one_letter_code
_entity_poly.pdbx_strand_id
1 'polypeptide(L)'
;MASSSSCGQQQRRSAASGPSAIASRLNASAAAAAGNAPAAARWTARADDEDEAAPRTYDVFINHRGVDTKHNVARLLYDRLEHLSGGRVRSFLDNMSMRPGDRLGESIDEGIRQCKVAVAIFSRSYFDSEFCLYELASIVEARKLLIPIFYGIKPSELVLPPAVEESKHHAPEDIERFRLALQEAKYTVGLTYDPKTGYARLTRP
;
A
#
# COMPACT_ATOMS: atom_id res chain seq x y z
N MET A 1 -14.88 20.96 -57.33
CA MET A 1 -13.70 20.25 -56.83
C MET A 1 -13.90 20.07 -55.34
N ALA A 2 -14.34 18.91 -54.96
CA ALA A 2 -14.73 18.58 -53.60
C ALA A 2 -13.60 17.81 -52.93
N SER A 3 -13.14 18.28 -51.76
CA SER A 3 -12.18 17.57 -50.92
C SER A 3 -12.91 17.06 -49.68
N SER A 4 -13.08 15.77 -49.60
CA SER A 4 -13.68 15.06 -48.48
C SER A 4 -12.66 14.87 -47.35
N SER A 5 -12.95 15.44 -46.18
CA SER A 5 -12.20 15.15 -44.96
C SER A 5 -12.82 13.94 -44.24
N SER A 6 -12.05 12.88 -44.16
CA SER A 6 -12.38 11.68 -43.38
C SER A 6 -12.10 11.92 -41.89
N CYS A 7 -13.15 11.89 -41.08
CA CYS A 7 -13.05 11.95 -39.63
C CYS A 7 -12.80 10.53 -39.10
N GLY A 8 -11.56 10.27 -38.63
CA GLY A 8 -11.20 9.02 -37.96
C GLY A 8 -11.71 9.00 -36.51
N GLN A 9 -12.72 8.18 -36.24
CA GLN A 9 -13.14 7.86 -34.89
C GLN A 9 -12.07 6.95 -34.22
N GLN A 10 -11.37 7.52 -33.27
CA GLN A 10 -10.47 6.80 -32.37
C GLN A 10 -11.30 6.10 -31.30
N GLN A 11 -11.55 4.81 -31.48
CA GLN A 11 -12.14 3.96 -30.45
C GLN A 11 -11.19 3.87 -29.25
N ARG A 12 -11.62 4.44 -28.13
CA ARG A 12 -10.98 4.23 -26.83
C ARG A 12 -11.17 2.77 -26.43
N ARG A 13 -10.11 1.98 -26.56
CA ARG A 13 -10.05 0.63 -25.99
C ARG A 13 -9.98 0.78 -24.47
N SER A 14 -11.03 0.31 -23.80
CA SER A 14 -11.05 0.10 -22.37
C SER A 14 -9.96 -0.92 -22.02
N ALA A 15 -8.92 -0.48 -21.34
CA ALA A 15 -7.90 -1.38 -20.81
C ALA A 15 -8.55 -2.16 -19.66
N ALA A 16 -8.75 -3.45 -19.88
CA ALA A 16 -9.09 -4.37 -18.79
C ALA A 16 -7.94 -4.37 -17.80
N SER A 17 -8.23 -3.99 -16.55
CA SER A 17 -7.28 -4.03 -15.46
C SER A 17 -6.89 -5.47 -15.21
N GLY A 18 -5.68 -5.87 -15.64
CA GLY A 18 -5.07 -7.13 -15.25
C GLY A 18 -4.77 -7.14 -13.75
N PRO A 19 -4.50 -8.30 -13.15
CA PRO A 19 -4.19 -8.39 -11.72
C PRO A 19 -3.00 -7.47 -11.41
N SER A 20 -3.14 -6.71 -10.30
CA SER A 20 -2.13 -5.77 -9.84
C SER A 20 -0.77 -6.46 -9.63
N ALA A 21 0.31 -5.73 -9.86
CA ALA A 21 1.67 -6.20 -9.65
C ALA A 21 1.91 -6.67 -8.21
N ILE A 22 1.24 -6.05 -7.23
CA ILE A 22 1.28 -6.45 -5.81
C ILE A 22 0.66 -7.83 -5.65
N ALA A 23 -0.55 -8.07 -6.16
CA ALA A 23 -1.24 -9.34 -6.02
C ALA A 23 -0.44 -10.50 -6.63
N SER A 24 0.17 -10.30 -7.81
CA SER A 24 0.98 -11.32 -8.48
C SER A 24 2.26 -11.68 -7.71
N ARG A 25 2.93 -10.71 -7.11
CA ARG A 25 4.21 -10.94 -6.40
C ARG A 25 4.00 -11.45 -4.97
N LEU A 26 2.97 -10.98 -4.27
CA LEU A 26 2.60 -11.53 -2.95
C LEU A 26 2.26 -13.02 -3.03
N ASN A 27 1.53 -13.43 -4.06
CA ASN A 27 1.19 -14.85 -4.26
C ASN A 27 2.43 -15.71 -4.60
N ALA A 28 3.42 -15.17 -5.32
CA ALA A 28 4.67 -15.88 -5.59
C ALA A 28 5.53 -16.07 -4.33
N SER A 29 5.60 -15.05 -3.47
CA SER A 29 6.34 -15.12 -2.19
C SER A 29 5.68 -16.08 -1.19
N ALA A 30 4.33 -16.08 -1.11
CA ALA A 30 3.59 -17.00 -0.26
C ALA A 30 3.74 -18.46 -0.70
N ALA A 31 3.82 -18.72 -2.02
CA ALA A 31 4.04 -20.05 -2.56
C ALA A 31 5.44 -20.60 -2.25
N ALA A 32 6.46 -19.74 -2.17
CA ALA A 32 7.82 -20.14 -1.81
C ALA A 32 7.98 -20.52 -0.31
N ALA A 33 7.10 -19.98 0.54
CA ALA A 33 7.09 -20.29 2.00
C ALA A 33 6.25 -21.54 2.36
N ALA A 34 5.47 -22.09 1.44
CA ALA A 34 4.55 -23.21 1.68
C ALA A 34 5.14 -24.60 1.39
N GLY A 35 6.46 -24.76 1.42
CA GLY A 35 7.13 -26.04 1.32
C GLY A 35 6.89 -26.91 2.56
N ASN A 36 6.11 -28.00 2.40
CA ASN A 36 5.82 -29.08 3.34
C ASN A 36 4.78 -28.81 4.45
N ALA A 37 3.53 -29.08 4.11
CA ALA A 37 2.54 -29.53 5.09
C ALA A 37 1.79 -30.76 4.54
N PRO A 38 1.57 -31.81 5.36
CA PRO A 38 0.89 -33.03 4.91
C PRO A 38 -0.61 -32.82 4.75
N ALA A 39 -1.17 -33.55 3.76
CA ALA A 39 -2.58 -33.57 3.43
C ALA A 39 -3.45 -34.09 4.60
N ALA A 40 -4.65 -33.57 4.65
CA ALA A 40 -5.87 -34.08 5.25
C ALA A 40 -6.38 -33.38 6.51
N ALA A 41 -7.21 -32.40 6.29
CA ALA A 41 -8.46 -32.27 7.04
C ALA A 41 -9.55 -31.76 6.08
N ARG A 42 -10.40 -32.68 5.66
CA ARG A 42 -11.58 -32.44 4.86
C ARG A 42 -12.62 -31.75 5.74
N TRP A 43 -12.64 -30.43 5.70
CA TRP A 43 -13.72 -29.66 6.29
C TRP A 43 -14.91 -29.73 5.32
N THR A 44 -15.94 -30.45 5.75
CA THR A 44 -17.25 -30.37 5.10
C THR A 44 -17.80 -28.97 5.33
N ALA A 45 -17.90 -28.21 4.25
CA ALA A 45 -18.56 -26.92 4.25
C ALA A 45 -20.00 -27.11 4.70
N ARG A 46 -20.40 -26.54 5.83
CA ARG A 46 -21.78 -26.17 6.06
C ARG A 46 -22.05 -24.93 5.22
N ALA A 47 -22.79 -25.13 4.15
CA ALA A 47 -23.53 -24.07 3.52
C ALA A 47 -24.64 -23.70 4.51
N ASP A 48 -24.60 -22.46 5.00
CA ASP A 48 -25.74 -21.68 5.44
C ASP A 48 -25.18 -20.45 6.20
N ASP A 49 -25.49 -19.30 5.66
CA ASP A 49 -25.22 -17.90 6.04
C ASP A 49 -24.24 -17.21 5.10
N GLU A 50 -24.72 -16.98 3.85
CA GLU A 50 -24.25 -15.87 3.03
C GLU A 50 -24.72 -14.56 3.68
N ASP A 51 -24.07 -14.19 4.79
CA ASP A 51 -24.02 -12.80 5.21
C ASP A 51 -23.03 -12.11 4.25
N GLU A 52 -23.54 -11.67 3.10
CA GLU A 52 -22.82 -10.84 2.14
C GLU A 52 -22.47 -9.53 2.85
N ALA A 53 -21.39 -9.60 3.62
CA ALA A 53 -20.89 -8.48 4.39
C ALA A 53 -20.66 -7.31 3.43
N ALA A 54 -21.43 -6.24 3.60
CA ALA A 54 -21.35 -5.03 2.81
C ALA A 54 -19.89 -4.66 2.54
N PRO A 55 -19.54 -4.26 1.29
CA PRO A 55 -18.16 -4.01 0.90
C PRO A 55 -17.52 -3.03 1.89
N ARG A 56 -16.42 -3.43 2.52
CA ARG A 56 -15.72 -2.58 3.46
C ARG A 56 -15.11 -1.43 2.70
N THR A 57 -15.52 -0.21 3.01
CA THR A 57 -14.92 0.99 2.46
C THR A 57 -13.94 1.58 3.47
N TYR A 58 -12.79 2.01 3.00
CA TYR A 58 -11.75 2.65 3.82
C TYR A 58 -11.55 4.09 3.39
N ASP A 59 -11.39 4.98 4.36
CA ASP A 59 -11.08 6.38 4.10
C ASP A 59 -9.57 6.63 4.10
N VAL A 60 -8.83 5.91 4.97
CA VAL A 60 -7.39 6.06 5.17
C VAL A 60 -6.69 4.72 4.98
N PHE A 61 -5.60 4.71 4.22
CA PHE A 61 -4.68 3.58 4.10
C PHE A 61 -3.39 3.90 4.85
N ILE A 62 -2.93 3.02 5.74
CA ILE A 62 -1.71 3.20 6.52
C ILE A 62 -0.63 2.27 6.00
N ASN A 63 0.27 2.82 5.18
CA ASN A 63 1.45 2.14 4.68
C ASN A 63 2.60 2.27 5.69
N HIS A 64 3.18 1.16 6.13
CA HIS A 64 4.21 1.17 7.15
C HIS A 64 5.06 -0.10 7.17
N ARG A 65 6.27 -0.03 7.72
CA ARG A 65 7.09 -1.20 7.99
C ARG A 65 6.70 -1.81 9.34
N GLY A 66 6.09 -3.00 9.32
CA GLY A 66 5.53 -3.66 10.51
C GLY A 66 6.54 -3.86 11.63
N VAL A 67 7.79 -4.27 11.31
CA VAL A 67 8.86 -4.50 12.29
C VAL A 67 9.17 -3.26 13.14
N ASP A 68 9.10 -2.05 12.53
CA ASP A 68 9.45 -0.81 13.22
C ASP A 68 8.27 -0.15 13.91
N THR A 69 7.07 -0.24 13.32
CA THR A 69 5.99 0.70 13.63
C THR A 69 4.66 0.06 14.00
N LYS A 70 4.52 -1.27 13.82
CA LYS A 70 3.26 -2.00 14.02
C LYS A 70 2.68 -1.87 15.43
N HIS A 71 3.55 -1.96 16.45
CA HIS A 71 3.14 -1.96 17.85
C HIS A 71 3.23 -0.59 18.53
N ASN A 72 3.52 0.46 17.75
CA ASN A 72 3.66 1.82 18.24
C ASN A 72 2.90 2.82 17.36
N VAL A 73 3.58 3.63 16.55
CA VAL A 73 2.97 4.76 15.83
C VAL A 73 1.87 4.33 14.85
N ALA A 74 2.02 3.22 14.13
CA ALA A 74 1.00 2.78 13.16
C ALA A 74 -0.30 2.35 13.87
N ARG A 75 -0.17 1.54 14.93
CA ARG A 75 -1.31 1.12 15.73
C ARG A 75 -1.96 2.29 16.45
N LEU A 76 -1.16 3.18 17.05
CA LEU A 76 -1.67 4.36 17.72
C LEU A 76 -2.44 5.26 16.77
N LEU A 77 -1.93 5.47 15.56
CA LEU A 77 -2.61 6.25 14.53
C LEU A 77 -3.94 5.62 14.14
N TYR A 78 -3.95 4.31 13.87
CA TYR A 78 -5.16 3.56 13.56
C TYR A 78 -6.23 3.74 14.67
N ASP A 79 -5.87 3.42 15.91
CA ASP A 79 -6.80 3.49 17.04
C ASP A 79 -7.31 4.92 17.26
N ARG A 80 -6.46 5.95 17.06
CA ARG A 80 -6.86 7.35 17.21
C ARG A 80 -7.79 7.83 16.10
N LEU A 81 -7.53 7.46 14.86
CA LEU A 81 -8.42 7.80 13.73
C LEU A 81 -9.81 7.21 13.93
N GLU A 82 -9.89 5.93 14.29
CA GLU A 82 -11.16 5.25 14.56
C GLU A 82 -11.89 5.89 15.76
N HIS A 83 -11.17 6.06 16.89
CA HIS A 83 -11.77 6.53 18.15
C HIS A 83 -12.21 8.00 18.07
N LEU A 84 -11.32 8.91 17.61
CA LEU A 84 -11.63 10.35 17.60
C LEU A 84 -12.66 10.71 16.55
N SER A 85 -12.79 9.91 15.50
CA SER A 85 -13.85 10.11 14.50
C SER A 85 -15.21 9.57 14.95
N GLY A 86 -15.26 8.81 16.07
CA GLY A 86 -16.45 8.06 16.46
C GLY A 86 -16.83 6.97 15.45
N GLY A 87 -15.82 6.33 14.83
CA GLY A 87 -16.00 5.29 13.81
C GLY A 87 -16.39 5.81 12.42
N ARG A 88 -16.39 7.13 12.20
CA ARG A 88 -16.72 7.73 10.90
C ARG A 88 -15.57 7.66 9.90
N VAL A 89 -14.33 7.67 10.38
CA VAL A 89 -13.13 7.44 9.56
C VAL A 89 -12.72 5.98 9.73
N ARG A 90 -12.71 5.24 8.64
CA ARG A 90 -12.29 3.83 8.62
C ARG A 90 -10.90 3.73 8.03
N SER A 91 -9.99 3.16 8.80
CA SER A 91 -8.60 3.03 8.40
C SER A 91 -8.29 1.60 7.99
N PHE A 92 -7.50 1.44 6.91
CA PHE A 92 -6.88 0.17 6.57
C PHE A 92 -5.49 0.10 7.21
N LEU A 93 -5.30 -0.91 8.03
CA LEU A 93 -4.01 -1.32 8.57
C LEU A 93 -3.93 -2.84 8.43
N ASP A 94 -2.95 -3.37 7.72
CA ASP A 94 -2.86 -4.75 7.26
C ASP A 94 -3.39 -5.79 8.25
N ASN A 95 -2.75 -5.92 9.40
CA ASN A 95 -3.08 -6.89 10.44
C ASN A 95 -4.36 -6.62 11.23
N MET A 96 -4.99 -5.45 11.05
CA MET A 96 -6.23 -5.08 11.73
C MET A 96 -7.45 -5.16 10.81
N SER A 97 -7.23 -4.98 9.52
CA SER A 97 -8.30 -4.85 8.52
C SER A 97 -8.58 -6.14 7.77
N MET A 98 -7.58 -7.05 7.70
CA MET A 98 -7.72 -8.33 7.03
C MET A 98 -8.30 -9.42 7.95
N ARG A 99 -9.01 -10.37 7.35
CA ARG A 99 -9.59 -11.54 8.04
C ARG A 99 -8.81 -12.80 7.67
N PRO A 100 -8.83 -13.84 8.53
CA PRO A 100 -8.36 -15.16 8.12
C PRO A 100 -9.08 -15.63 6.86
N GLY A 101 -8.31 -15.98 5.82
CA GLY A 101 -8.84 -16.38 4.50
C GLY A 101 -8.78 -15.29 3.43
N ASP A 102 -8.63 -14.02 3.79
CA ASP A 102 -8.42 -12.95 2.82
C ASP A 102 -7.09 -13.14 2.07
N ARG A 103 -7.08 -12.82 0.78
CA ARG A 103 -5.85 -12.81 -0.02
C ARG A 103 -5.12 -11.49 0.19
N LEU A 104 -3.89 -11.58 0.72
CA LEU A 104 -3.10 -10.43 1.14
C LEU A 104 -3.00 -9.34 0.05
N GLY A 105 -2.58 -9.70 -1.16
CA GLY A 105 -2.40 -8.73 -2.25
C GLY A 105 -3.70 -8.08 -2.70
N GLU A 106 -4.77 -8.86 -2.83
CA GLU A 106 -6.08 -8.36 -3.24
C GLU A 106 -6.67 -7.40 -2.20
N SER A 107 -6.51 -7.73 -0.90
CA SER A 107 -7.01 -6.89 0.20
C SER A 107 -6.26 -5.57 0.29
N ILE A 108 -4.94 -5.57 0.06
CA ILE A 108 -4.11 -4.36 0.04
C ILE A 108 -4.48 -3.48 -1.15
N ASP A 109 -4.58 -4.06 -2.36
CA ASP A 109 -4.96 -3.33 -3.57
C ASP A 109 -6.34 -2.69 -3.42
N GLU A 110 -7.28 -3.42 -2.82
CA GLU A 110 -8.63 -2.90 -2.55
C GLU A 110 -8.58 -1.77 -1.52
N GLY A 111 -7.80 -1.92 -0.45
CA GLY A 111 -7.60 -0.87 0.55
C GLY A 111 -7.04 0.42 -0.08
N ILE A 112 -6.02 0.31 -0.93
CA ILE A 112 -5.44 1.44 -1.67
C ILE A 112 -6.47 2.02 -2.65
N ARG A 113 -7.20 1.19 -3.37
CA ARG A 113 -8.19 1.65 -4.34
C ARG A 113 -9.30 2.46 -3.70
N GLN A 114 -9.81 2.01 -2.55
CA GLN A 114 -10.93 2.62 -1.85
C GLN A 114 -10.56 3.89 -1.09
N CYS A 115 -9.37 3.94 -0.47
CA CYS A 115 -8.99 5.05 0.39
C CYS A 115 -8.97 6.38 -0.36
N LYS A 116 -9.24 7.46 0.38
CA LYS A 116 -9.10 8.84 -0.08
C LYS A 116 -7.72 9.41 0.25
N VAL A 117 -7.19 8.98 1.39
CA VAL A 117 -5.92 9.44 1.95
C VAL A 117 -5.06 8.23 2.24
N ALA A 118 -3.78 8.32 1.91
CA ALA A 118 -2.77 7.35 2.32
C ALA A 118 -1.77 8.02 3.27
N VAL A 119 -1.52 7.40 4.41
CA VAL A 119 -0.47 7.80 5.33
C VAL A 119 0.70 6.83 5.18
N ALA A 120 1.87 7.33 4.75
CA ALA A 120 3.08 6.52 4.65
C ALA A 120 4.02 6.83 5.81
N ILE A 121 4.30 5.84 6.65
CA ILE A 121 5.16 5.96 7.83
C ILE A 121 6.56 5.44 7.47
N PHE A 122 7.46 6.35 7.14
CA PHE A 122 8.84 6.06 6.77
C PHE A 122 9.69 5.87 8.03
N SER A 123 10.19 4.67 8.23
CA SER A 123 11.11 4.29 9.30
C SER A 123 12.46 3.84 8.70
N ARG A 124 13.44 3.56 9.55
CA ARG A 124 14.79 3.20 9.08
C ARG A 124 14.82 1.96 8.20
N SER A 125 14.06 0.91 8.56
CA SER A 125 14.00 -0.33 7.78
C SER A 125 12.82 -0.39 6.80
N TYR A 126 12.16 0.75 6.54
CA TYR A 126 11.07 0.84 5.56
C TYR A 126 11.49 0.37 4.17
N PHE A 127 12.70 0.77 3.77
CA PHE A 127 13.25 0.49 2.44
C PHE A 127 13.69 -0.97 2.24
N ASP A 128 13.84 -1.73 3.35
CA ASP A 128 14.18 -3.16 3.30
C ASP A 128 12.94 -4.01 2.98
N SER A 129 11.78 -3.38 2.82
CA SER A 129 10.52 -4.05 2.51
C SER A 129 10.06 -3.74 1.11
N GLU A 130 10.18 -4.72 0.23
CA GLU A 130 9.62 -4.64 -1.12
C GLU A 130 8.12 -4.33 -1.10
N PHE A 131 7.38 -4.92 -0.15
CA PHE A 131 5.95 -4.67 0.01
C PHE A 131 5.64 -3.21 0.29
N CYS A 132 6.38 -2.58 1.21
CA CYS A 132 6.20 -1.16 1.51
C CYS A 132 6.45 -0.29 0.27
N LEU A 133 7.46 -0.63 -0.53
CA LEU A 133 7.80 0.09 -1.76
C LEU A 133 6.73 -0.11 -2.85
N TYR A 134 6.22 -1.34 -3.03
CA TYR A 134 5.12 -1.62 -3.97
C TYR A 134 3.84 -0.91 -3.57
N GLU A 135 3.47 -0.94 -2.28
CA GLU A 135 2.30 -0.22 -1.78
C GLU A 135 2.43 1.29 -2.00
N LEU A 136 3.61 1.87 -1.68
CA LEU A 136 3.86 3.30 -1.90
C LEU A 136 3.75 3.67 -3.38
N ALA A 137 4.34 2.87 -4.28
CA ALA A 137 4.23 3.09 -5.71
C ALA A 137 2.77 3.04 -6.18
N SER A 138 2.00 2.06 -5.71
CA SER A 138 0.57 1.93 -6.05
C SER A 138 -0.26 3.10 -5.52
N ILE A 139 0.05 3.62 -4.33
CA ILE A 139 -0.60 4.81 -3.76
C ILE A 139 -0.36 6.03 -4.65
N VAL A 140 0.89 6.26 -5.07
CA VAL A 140 1.27 7.40 -5.92
C VAL A 140 0.65 7.28 -7.32
N GLU A 141 0.69 6.10 -7.93
CA GLU A 141 0.07 5.82 -9.23
C GLU A 141 -1.46 6.02 -9.19
N ALA A 142 -2.10 5.61 -8.10
CA ALA A 142 -3.52 5.84 -7.87
C ALA A 142 -3.86 7.30 -7.53
N ARG A 143 -2.86 8.20 -7.48
CA ARG A 143 -2.98 9.64 -7.17
C ARG A 143 -3.74 9.90 -5.88
N LYS A 144 -3.49 9.09 -4.85
CA LYS A 144 -4.07 9.30 -3.54
C LYS A 144 -3.42 10.49 -2.86
N LEU A 145 -4.19 11.19 -2.00
CA LEU A 145 -3.60 12.21 -1.14
C LEU A 145 -2.61 11.55 -0.17
N LEU A 146 -1.32 11.78 -0.38
CA LEU A 146 -0.26 11.17 0.43
C LEU A 146 0.12 12.10 1.59
N ILE A 147 0.16 11.56 2.80
CA ILE A 147 0.65 12.24 4.00
C ILE A 147 1.86 11.45 4.52
N PRO A 148 3.10 11.91 4.27
CA PRO A 148 4.30 11.26 4.78
C PRO A 148 4.50 11.55 6.27
N ILE A 149 4.85 10.50 7.03
CA ILE A 149 5.31 10.59 8.42
C ILE A 149 6.74 10.06 8.48
N PHE A 150 7.70 10.92 8.81
CA PHE A 150 9.11 10.57 8.92
C PHE A 150 9.40 10.16 10.37
N TYR A 151 9.40 8.85 10.63
CA TYR A 151 9.57 8.26 11.96
C TYR A 151 11.04 8.02 12.28
N GLY A 152 11.66 8.96 12.98
CA GLY A 152 13.08 8.90 13.34
C GLY A 152 14.04 9.01 12.16
N ILE A 153 13.57 9.48 11.01
CA ILE A 153 14.37 9.78 9.81
C ILE A 153 14.02 11.17 9.27
N LYS A 154 14.81 11.66 8.32
CA LYS A 154 14.56 12.93 7.62
C LYS A 154 14.07 12.69 6.19
N PRO A 155 13.36 13.64 5.58
CA PRO A 155 12.97 13.52 4.15
C PRO A 155 14.16 13.29 3.22
N SER A 156 15.33 13.88 3.53
CA SER A 156 16.56 13.69 2.74
C SER A 156 17.08 12.25 2.71
N GLU A 157 16.67 11.42 3.68
CA GLU A 157 17.07 10.02 3.80
C GLU A 157 16.14 9.07 3.00
N LEU A 158 15.09 9.60 2.34
CA LEU A 158 14.27 8.85 1.40
C LEU A 158 15.04 8.63 0.09
N VAL A 159 15.86 7.62 0.09
CA VAL A 159 16.66 7.18 -1.05
C VAL A 159 16.49 5.68 -1.22
N LEU A 160 16.35 5.22 -2.45
CA LEU A 160 16.28 3.78 -2.72
C LEU A 160 17.63 3.14 -2.39
N PRO A 161 17.67 2.08 -1.56
CA PRO A 161 18.93 1.42 -1.23
C PRO A 161 19.59 0.79 -2.46
N PRO A 162 20.93 0.84 -2.60
CA PRO A 162 21.64 0.22 -3.71
C PRO A 162 21.30 -1.27 -3.88
N ALA A 163 21.08 -1.98 -2.77
CA ALA A 163 20.68 -3.39 -2.80
C ALA A 163 19.35 -3.64 -3.53
N VAL A 164 18.43 -2.68 -3.50
CA VAL A 164 17.16 -2.73 -4.25
C VAL A 164 17.37 -2.26 -5.68
N GLU A 165 18.13 -1.18 -5.91
CA GLU A 165 18.42 -0.63 -7.25
C GLU A 165 19.16 -1.62 -8.14
N GLU A 166 20.12 -2.36 -7.58
CA GLU A 166 20.95 -3.34 -8.31
C GLU A 166 20.35 -4.75 -8.29
N SER A 167 19.19 -4.92 -7.66
CA SER A 167 18.55 -6.21 -7.51
C SER A 167 18.07 -6.76 -8.85
N LYS A 168 18.53 -7.97 -9.21
CA LYS A 168 18.03 -8.71 -10.37
C LYS A 168 16.62 -9.29 -10.18
N HIS A 169 16.06 -9.16 -8.97
CA HIS A 169 14.72 -9.68 -8.64
C HIS A 169 13.61 -8.70 -9.02
N HIS A 170 13.94 -7.42 -9.24
CA HIS A 170 13.00 -6.40 -9.67
C HIS A 170 13.14 -6.11 -11.16
N ALA A 171 12.02 -5.91 -11.83
CA ALA A 171 12.03 -5.38 -13.18
C ALA A 171 12.52 -3.91 -13.15
N PRO A 172 13.22 -3.43 -14.21
CA PRO A 172 13.66 -2.02 -14.28
C PRO A 172 12.50 -1.03 -14.07
N GLU A 173 11.32 -1.39 -14.56
CA GLU A 173 10.10 -0.60 -14.42
C GLU A 173 9.68 -0.46 -12.94
N ASP A 174 9.82 -1.53 -12.13
CA ASP A 174 9.51 -1.48 -10.69
C ASP A 174 10.51 -0.58 -9.94
N ILE A 175 11.80 -0.64 -10.29
CA ILE A 175 12.82 0.23 -9.70
C ILE A 175 12.48 1.70 -9.96
N GLU A 176 12.08 2.02 -11.19
CA GLU A 176 11.69 3.40 -11.52
C GLU A 176 10.43 3.85 -10.78
N ARG A 177 9.43 2.97 -10.66
CA ARG A 177 8.21 3.22 -9.89
C ARG A 177 8.54 3.52 -8.41
N PHE A 178 9.44 2.75 -7.80
CA PHE A 178 9.88 2.98 -6.42
C PHE A 178 10.60 4.32 -6.27
N ARG A 179 11.48 4.65 -7.21
CA ARG A 179 12.22 5.92 -7.21
C ARG A 179 11.27 7.12 -7.31
N LEU A 180 10.33 7.08 -8.24
CA LEU A 180 9.32 8.13 -8.41
C LEU A 180 8.43 8.27 -7.17
N ALA A 181 8.00 7.16 -6.57
CA ALA A 181 7.16 7.17 -5.38
C ALA A 181 7.89 7.76 -4.15
N LEU A 182 9.16 7.39 -3.95
CA LEU A 182 9.99 7.98 -2.89
C LEU A 182 10.25 9.47 -3.13
N GLN A 183 10.45 9.86 -4.37
CA GLN A 183 10.61 11.27 -4.75
C GLN A 183 9.35 12.07 -4.45
N GLU A 184 8.18 11.58 -4.82
CA GLU A 184 6.90 12.23 -4.51
C GLU A 184 6.72 12.41 -3.00
N ALA A 185 6.96 11.35 -2.22
CA ALA A 185 6.88 11.42 -0.76
C ALA A 185 7.88 12.41 -0.16
N LYS A 186 9.10 12.47 -0.70
CA LYS A 186 10.17 13.39 -0.26
C LYS A 186 9.79 14.87 -0.44
N TYR A 187 9.10 15.18 -1.53
CA TYR A 187 8.69 16.55 -1.86
C TYR A 187 7.27 16.90 -1.36
N THR A 188 6.60 15.97 -0.70
CA THR A 188 5.30 16.23 -0.08
C THR A 188 5.48 16.76 1.35
N VAL A 189 4.70 17.77 1.73
CA VAL A 189 4.66 18.27 3.12
C VAL A 189 4.17 17.15 4.04
N GLY A 190 4.95 16.82 5.05
CA GLY A 190 4.69 15.73 5.97
C GLY A 190 4.94 16.06 7.43
N LEU A 191 4.97 15.04 8.26
CA LEU A 191 5.25 15.14 9.69
C LEU A 191 6.55 14.44 10.01
N THR A 192 7.48 15.10 10.69
CA THR A 192 8.64 14.44 11.30
C THR A 192 8.29 14.13 12.75
N TYR A 193 8.45 12.88 13.13
CA TYR A 193 8.24 12.38 14.48
C TYR A 193 9.53 11.79 15.04
N ASP A 194 9.96 12.31 16.18
CA ASP A 194 11.11 11.76 16.91
C ASP A 194 10.61 10.77 17.98
N PRO A 195 10.88 9.47 17.82
CA PRO A 195 10.42 8.45 18.75
C PRO A 195 11.07 8.53 20.14
N LYS A 196 12.20 9.24 20.29
CA LYS A 196 12.88 9.40 21.58
C LYS A 196 12.25 10.47 22.43
N THR A 197 11.83 11.57 21.82
CA THR A 197 11.26 12.72 22.51
C THR A 197 9.72 12.74 22.45
N GLY A 198 9.12 11.96 21.56
CA GLY A 198 7.69 12.01 21.26
C GLY A 198 7.24 13.29 20.55
N TYR A 199 8.20 14.09 20.07
CA TYR A 199 7.91 15.37 19.43
C TYR A 199 7.60 15.19 17.95
N ALA A 200 6.49 15.81 17.51
CA ALA A 200 6.09 15.86 16.11
C ALA A 200 6.08 17.30 15.60
N ARG A 201 6.56 17.50 14.37
CA ARG A 201 6.54 18.80 13.70
C ARG A 201 6.20 18.67 12.23
N LEU A 202 5.58 19.71 11.67
CA LEU A 202 5.38 19.81 10.24
C LEU A 202 6.74 19.99 9.54
N THR A 203 6.98 19.18 8.53
CA THR A 203 8.22 19.23 7.74
C THR A 203 7.87 19.61 6.30
N ARG A 204 8.58 20.60 5.80
CA ARG A 204 8.52 21.00 4.38
C ARG A 204 9.73 20.43 3.65
N PRO A 205 9.61 20.12 2.36
CA PRO A 205 10.71 19.69 1.51
C PRO A 205 11.87 20.65 1.51
#